data_7fd5b42e1937d4122bc30520e6d5297f
#
_entry.id   7fd5b42e1937d4122bc30520e6d5297f
#
_cell.length_a   1.000
_cell.length_b   1.000
_cell.length_c   1.000
_cell.angle_alpha   90.00
_cell.angle_beta   90.00
_cell.angle_gamma   90.00
#
_symmetry.space_group_name_H-M   'P 1'
#
loop_
_entity.id
_entity.type
_entity.pdbx_description
1 polymer ?
#
loop_
_entity_poly.entity_id
_entity_poly.type
_entity_poly.pdbx_seq_one_letter_code
_entity_poly.pdbx_strand_id
1 'polypeptide(L)'
;MMFAYTNVGYNAKKDTFMKTIKHEILKVSLFGLIFPITFLIFSFTIKQLGLQLGYWVSTIIYWIIISSFSLYYFGFQRISNLYKFNRSRTQLWGLIAFIPVIATFFVSFIPSFHQLRASLMILTISTGIINGTCEELFWRGLTLKTEFKNKYIVIFASSIGFGLWHLTLATITGLRYQGGIGALVGGAFFMGIIWQFVATKTNNIFFITLAHILVNIFAFSTLILQNW
;
A
#
# COMPACT_ATOMS: atom_id res chain seq x y z
N MET A 1 39.72 -29.62 25.01
CA MET A 1 38.25 -29.43 25.12
C MET A 1 37.76 -28.02 24.78
N MET A 2 38.60 -27.14 24.21
CA MET A 2 38.27 -25.71 23.96
C MET A 2 37.83 -25.38 22.51
N PHE A 3 37.95 -26.30 21.55
CA PHE A 3 37.63 -26.08 20.13
C PHE A 3 36.17 -26.40 19.72
N ALA A 4 35.40 -27.08 20.54
CA ALA A 4 34.02 -27.47 20.22
C ALA A 4 32.99 -26.33 20.40
N TYR A 5 33.23 -25.42 21.34
CA TYR A 5 32.29 -24.34 21.70
C TYR A 5 32.22 -23.19 20.65
N THR A 6 33.27 -22.96 19.86
CA THR A 6 33.34 -21.89 18.88
C THR A 6 32.52 -22.21 17.62
N ASN A 7 32.42 -23.49 17.23
CA ASN A 7 31.71 -23.91 16.01
C ASN A 7 30.17 -23.86 16.16
N VAL A 8 29.64 -24.15 17.35
CA VAL A 8 28.18 -24.10 17.56
C VAL A 8 27.67 -22.66 17.51
N GLY A 9 28.39 -21.72 18.09
CA GLY A 9 27.99 -20.29 18.05
C GLY A 9 28.12 -19.68 16.66
N TYR A 10 29.07 -20.09 15.87
CA TYR A 10 29.26 -19.63 14.48
C TYR A 10 28.14 -20.15 13.56
N ASN A 11 27.80 -21.42 13.65
CA ASN A 11 26.72 -22.03 12.87
C ASN A 11 25.35 -21.42 13.21
N ALA A 12 25.03 -21.22 14.47
CA ALA A 12 23.78 -20.57 14.88
C ALA A 12 23.66 -19.12 14.36
N LYS A 13 24.74 -18.35 14.37
CA LYS A 13 24.78 -16.99 13.78
C LYS A 13 24.60 -17.02 12.26
N LYS A 14 25.22 -17.96 11.57
CA LYS A 14 25.11 -18.14 10.13
C LYS A 14 23.70 -18.53 9.70
N ASP A 15 23.06 -19.44 10.44
CA ASP A 15 21.69 -19.87 10.19
C ASP A 15 20.68 -18.74 10.40
N THR A 16 20.84 -17.97 11.48
CA THR A 16 20.03 -16.78 11.73
C THR A 16 20.19 -15.74 10.60
N PHE A 17 21.42 -15.47 10.19
CA PHE A 17 21.72 -14.53 9.10
C PHE A 17 21.10 -14.99 7.77
N MET A 18 21.26 -16.27 7.42
CA MET A 18 20.65 -16.83 6.19
C MET A 18 19.14 -16.78 6.20
N LYS A 19 18.51 -17.05 7.36
CA LYS A 19 17.06 -16.94 7.53
C LYS A 19 16.58 -15.49 7.33
N THR A 20 17.29 -14.54 7.91
CA THR A 20 17.00 -13.09 7.72
C THR A 20 17.07 -12.68 6.26
N ILE A 21 18.14 -13.07 5.54
CA ILE A 21 18.29 -12.75 4.12
C ILE A 21 17.14 -13.34 3.29
N LYS A 22 16.76 -14.60 3.53
CA LYS A 22 15.63 -15.23 2.82
C LYS A 22 14.33 -14.44 3.03
N HIS A 23 14.05 -13.97 4.24
CA HIS A 23 12.87 -13.16 4.52
C HIS A 23 12.89 -11.80 3.81
N GLU A 24 14.04 -11.15 3.74
CA GLU A 24 14.18 -9.88 3.05
C GLU A 24 14.03 -10.03 1.52
N ILE A 25 14.65 -11.07 0.94
CA ILE A 25 14.49 -11.41 -0.48
C ILE A 25 13.02 -11.66 -0.80
N LEU A 26 12.31 -12.42 0.05
CA LEU A 26 10.88 -12.71 -0.15
C LEU A 26 10.04 -11.41 -0.20
N LYS A 27 10.29 -10.44 0.69
CA LYS A 27 9.58 -9.14 0.68
C LYS A 27 9.81 -8.37 -0.62
N VAL A 28 11.08 -8.24 -1.03
CA VAL A 28 11.45 -7.51 -2.26
C VAL A 28 10.85 -8.19 -3.48
N SER A 29 10.91 -9.52 -3.53
CA SER A 29 10.30 -10.30 -4.62
C SER A 29 8.79 -10.09 -4.69
N LEU A 30 8.11 -10.04 -3.55
CA LEU A 30 6.66 -9.79 -3.50
C LEU A 30 6.28 -8.40 -4.01
N PHE A 31 7.02 -7.35 -3.63
CA PHE A 31 6.78 -6.02 -4.18
C PHE A 31 6.94 -5.97 -5.70
N GLY A 32 7.89 -6.74 -6.26
CA GLY A 32 8.06 -6.84 -7.71
C GLY A 32 7.00 -7.72 -8.40
N LEU A 33 6.56 -8.79 -7.73
CA LEU A 33 5.60 -9.75 -8.30
C LEU A 33 4.14 -9.27 -8.22
N ILE A 34 3.83 -8.31 -7.35
CA ILE A 34 2.45 -7.84 -7.19
C ILE A 34 1.90 -7.28 -8.51
N PHE A 35 2.69 -6.54 -9.27
CA PHE A 35 2.29 -5.99 -10.57
C PHE A 35 1.87 -7.08 -11.57
N PRO A 36 2.73 -8.06 -11.95
CA PRO A 36 2.33 -9.08 -12.92
C PRO A 36 1.18 -9.97 -12.43
N ILE A 37 1.13 -10.28 -11.13
CA ILE A 37 0.03 -11.07 -10.56
C ILE A 37 -1.30 -10.32 -10.69
N THR A 38 -1.34 -9.08 -10.28
CA THR A 38 -2.57 -8.28 -10.35
C THR A 38 -2.96 -7.96 -11.77
N PHE A 39 -2.00 -7.70 -12.67
CA PHE A 39 -2.26 -7.52 -14.10
C PHE A 39 -2.98 -8.75 -14.68
N LEU A 40 -2.53 -9.96 -14.38
CA LEU A 40 -3.19 -11.19 -14.84
C LEU A 40 -4.59 -11.34 -14.25
N ILE A 41 -4.77 -11.05 -12.95
CA ILE A 41 -6.07 -11.12 -12.28
C ILE A 41 -7.06 -10.15 -12.93
N PHE A 42 -6.70 -8.87 -13.07
CA PHE A 42 -7.58 -7.86 -13.67
C PHE A 42 -7.89 -8.18 -15.13
N SER A 43 -6.88 -8.57 -15.91
CA SER A 43 -7.09 -8.93 -17.33
C SER A 43 -8.04 -10.12 -17.48
N PHE A 44 -7.87 -11.15 -16.65
CA PHE A 44 -8.72 -12.34 -16.70
C PHE A 44 -10.15 -12.04 -16.25
N THR A 45 -10.33 -11.42 -15.09
CA THR A 45 -11.67 -11.17 -14.52
C THR A 45 -12.47 -10.18 -15.38
N ILE A 46 -11.84 -9.11 -15.90
CA ILE A 46 -12.52 -8.16 -16.78
C ILE A 46 -12.93 -8.82 -18.08
N LYS A 47 -12.10 -9.70 -18.65
CA LYS A 47 -12.45 -10.46 -19.84
C LYS A 47 -13.65 -11.39 -19.62
N GLN A 48 -13.77 -11.99 -18.43
CA GLN A 48 -14.85 -12.94 -18.13
C GLN A 48 -16.15 -12.27 -17.65
N LEU A 49 -16.04 -11.19 -16.86
CA LEU A 49 -17.16 -10.60 -16.13
C LEU A 49 -17.57 -9.20 -16.65
N GLY A 50 -16.84 -8.68 -17.64
CA GLY A 50 -16.99 -7.29 -18.08
C GLY A 50 -16.29 -6.29 -17.17
N LEU A 51 -16.22 -5.04 -17.63
CA LEU A 51 -15.39 -4.00 -17.01
C LEU A 51 -15.75 -3.75 -15.53
N GLN A 52 -17.00 -3.48 -15.25
CA GLN A 52 -17.42 -3.05 -13.91
C GLN A 52 -17.31 -4.17 -12.87
N LEU A 53 -17.92 -5.33 -13.15
CA LEU A 53 -17.90 -6.46 -12.22
C LEU A 53 -16.47 -7.04 -12.11
N GLY A 54 -15.76 -7.17 -13.23
CA GLY A 54 -14.38 -7.65 -13.26
C GLY A 54 -13.44 -6.76 -12.44
N TYR A 55 -13.59 -5.44 -12.51
CA TYR A 55 -12.82 -4.50 -11.69
C TYR A 55 -13.02 -4.75 -10.18
N TRP A 56 -14.28 -4.83 -9.72
CA TRP A 56 -14.56 -5.03 -8.30
C TRP A 56 -14.11 -6.39 -7.79
N VAL A 57 -14.33 -7.45 -8.57
CA VAL A 57 -13.86 -8.81 -8.22
C VAL A 57 -12.34 -8.82 -8.10
N SER A 58 -11.63 -8.23 -9.07
CA SER A 58 -10.17 -8.14 -9.02
C SER A 58 -9.67 -7.35 -7.82
N THR A 59 -10.31 -6.23 -7.52
CA THR A 59 -9.98 -5.39 -6.38
C THR A 59 -10.15 -6.15 -5.06
N ILE A 60 -11.21 -6.91 -4.90
CA ILE A 60 -11.44 -7.75 -3.72
C ILE A 60 -10.37 -8.84 -3.62
N ILE A 61 -10.05 -9.52 -4.72
CA ILE A 61 -8.98 -10.53 -4.76
C ILE A 61 -7.64 -9.89 -4.37
N TYR A 62 -7.33 -8.71 -4.90
CA TYR A 62 -6.13 -7.96 -4.51
C TYR A 62 -6.08 -7.68 -3.01
N TRP A 63 -7.15 -7.17 -2.41
CA TRP A 63 -7.21 -6.92 -0.97
C TRP A 63 -7.02 -8.19 -0.15
N ILE A 64 -7.62 -9.31 -0.57
CA ILE A 64 -7.44 -10.60 0.09
C ILE A 64 -5.96 -11.03 0.05
N ILE A 65 -5.31 -10.95 -1.11
CA ILE A 65 -3.91 -11.33 -1.29
C ILE A 65 -3.01 -10.52 -0.37
N ILE A 66 -3.06 -9.17 -0.45
CA ILE A 66 -2.16 -8.32 0.32
C ILE A 66 -2.44 -8.37 1.83
N SER A 67 -3.70 -8.50 2.23
CA SER A 67 -4.07 -8.64 3.64
C SER A 67 -3.67 -9.99 4.22
N SER A 68 -3.93 -11.09 3.50
CA SER A 68 -3.53 -12.43 3.94
C SER A 68 -2.02 -12.54 4.08
N PHE A 69 -1.27 -11.97 3.14
CA PHE A 69 0.18 -11.93 3.23
C PHE A 69 0.66 -11.11 4.44
N SER A 70 0.06 -9.94 4.68
CA SER A 70 0.40 -9.10 5.81
C SER A 70 0.08 -9.79 7.15
N LEU A 71 -1.07 -10.45 7.24
CA LEU A 71 -1.47 -11.23 8.41
C LEU A 71 -0.53 -12.42 8.67
N TYR A 72 -0.17 -13.15 7.62
CA TYR A 72 0.80 -14.24 7.71
C TYR A 72 2.15 -13.76 8.22
N TYR A 73 2.62 -12.63 7.71
CA TYR A 73 3.93 -12.09 8.06
C TYR A 73 4.00 -11.51 9.48
N PHE A 74 2.96 -10.77 9.91
CA PHE A 74 2.96 -10.08 11.20
C PHE A 74 2.29 -10.85 12.32
N GLY A 75 1.21 -11.57 12.02
CA GLY A 75 0.23 -11.99 13.02
C GLY A 75 -0.52 -10.79 13.65
N PHE A 76 -1.70 -11.06 14.20
CA PHE A 76 -2.60 -10.01 14.73
C PHE A 76 -1.96 -9.12 15.79
N GLN A 77 -1.17 -9.70 16.69
CA GLN A 77 -0.60 -8.98 17.82
C GLN A 77 0.46 -7.94 17.40
N ARG A 78 1.18 -8.20 16.31
CA ARG A 78 2.18 -7.27 15.78
C ARG A 78 1.56 -6.16 14.95
N ILE A 79 0.43 -6.42 14.30
CA ILE A 79 -0.31 -5.41 13.55
C ILE A 79 -0.75 -4.28 14.46
N SER A 80 -1.31 -4.57 15.65
CA SER A 80 -1.72 -3.54 16.60
C SER A 80 -0.57 -2.61 17.00
N ASN A 81 0.66 -3.12 17.04
CA ASN A 81 1.84 -2.31 17.37
C ASN A 81 2.22 -1.32 16.26
N LEU A 82 1.86 -1.60 14.99
CA LEU A 82 2.09 -0.67 13.88
C LEU A 82 1.20 0.58 13.98
N TYR A 83 0.08 0.47 14.69
CA TYR A 83 -0.90 1.55 14.90
C TYR A 83 -0.77 2.22 16.27
N LYS A 84 0.11 1.73 17.18
CA LYS A 84 0.28 2.34 18.50
C LYS A 84 0.81 3.76 18.38
N PHE A 85 0.00 4.70 18.81
CA PHE A 85 0.31 6.12 18.80
C PHE A 85 1.35 6.47 19.88
N ASN A 86 2.52 6.98 19.46
CA ASN A 86 3.51 7.55 20.36
C ASN A 86 3.55 9.08 20.18
N ARG A 87 2.99 9.79 21.14
CA ARG A 87 2.73 11.25 21.09
C ARG A 87 3.97 12.11 20.78
N SER A 88 5.16 11.74 21.23
CA SER A 88 6.33 12.61 21.17
C SER A 88 7.02 12.69 19.80
N ARG A 89 6.91 11.66 18.95
CA ARG A 89 7.58 11.61 17.63
C ARG A 89 6.64 11.70 16.43
N THR A 90 5.36 11.46 16.65
CA THR A 90 4.40 11.19 15.57
C THR A 90 3.67 12.43 15.08
N GLN A 91 3.52 13.49 15.89
CA GLN A 91 2.60 14.56 15.57
C GLN A 91 3.04 15.41 14.36
N LEU A 92 4.25 15.94 14.37
CA LEU A 92 4.74 16.82 13.28
C LEU A 92 4.94 16.06 11.97
N TRP A 93 5.59 14.88 12.04
CA TRP A 93 5.81 14.08 10.85
C TRP A 93 4.50 13.50 10.30
N GLY A 94 3.54 13.17 11.20
CA GLY A 94 2.21 12.68 10.80
C GLY A 94 1.44 13.70 9.96
N LEU A 95 1.59 15.00 10.21
CA LEU A 95 0.93 16.04 9.42
C LEU A 95 1.39 16.08 7.97
N ILE A 96 2.63 15.73 7.68
CA ILE A 96 3.17 15.65 6.31
C ILE A 96 2.40 14.59 5.48
N ALA A 97 1.89 13.52 6.11
CA ALA A 97 1.10 12.52 5.42
C ALA A 97 -0.17 13.09 4.77
N PHE A 98 -0.68 14.22 5.27
CA PHE A 98 -1.93 14.84 4.79
C PHE A 98 -1.74 15.81 3.62
N ILE A 99 -0.50 16.06 3.16
CA ILE A 99 -0.26 16.92 1.98
C ILE A 99 -1.05 16.41 0.75
N PRO A 100 -0.98 15.11 0.39
CA PRO A 100 -1.79 14.58 -0.72
C PRO A 100 -3.30 14.66 -0.49
N VAL A 101 -3.74 14.60 0.77
CA VAL A 101 -5.17 14.71 1.14
C VAL A 101 -5.72 16.08 0.74
N ILE A 102 -4.98 17.15 1.06
CA ILE A 102 -5.38 18.51 0.70
C ILE A 102 -5.50 18.63 -0.83
N ALA A 103 -4.50 18.15 -1.56
CA ALA A 103 -4.51 18.20 -3.02
C ALA A 103 -5.71 17.45 -3.62
N THR A 104 -5.95 16.20 -3.20
CA THR A 104 -7.07 15.38 -3.71
C THR A 104 -8.43 15.92 -3.30
N PHE A 105 -8.54 16.55 -2.12
CA PHE A 105 -9.75 17.21 -1.69
C PHE A 105 -10.19 18.31 -2.67
N PHE A 106 -9.28 19.23 -3.00
CA PHE A 106 -9.60 20.34 -3.90
C PHE A 106 -9.71 19.91 -5.37
N VAL A 107 -8.85 19.01 -5.83
CA VAL A 107 -8.79 18.62 -7.24
C VAL A 107 -9.87 17.59 -7.61
N SER A 108 -10.15 16.63 -6.73
CA SER A 108 -11.04 15.51 -7.04
C SER A 108 -12.38 15.60 -6.32
N PHE A 109 -12.37 15.77 -5.00
CA PHE A 109 -13.59 15.66 -4.19
C PHE A 109 -14.55 16.83 -4.40
N ILE A 110 -14.09 18.07 -4.25
CA ILE A 110 -14.96 19.25 -4.39
C ILE A 110 -15.71 19.27 -5.73
N PRO A 111 -15.05 19.05 -6.89
CA PRO A 111 -15.74 19.04 -8.18
C PRO A 111 -16.78 17.93 -8.34
N SER A 112 -16.58 16.79 -7.66
CA SER A 112 -17.44 15.61 -7.78
C SER A 112 -18.55 15.52 -6.73
N PHE A 113 -18.39 16.19 -5.59
CA PHE A 113 -19.25 16.04 -4.41
C PHE A 113 -20.74 16.21 -4.70
N HIS A 114 -21.12 17.26 -5.44
CA HIS A 114 -22.53 17.55 -5.74
C HIS A 114 -23.20 16.55 -6.68
N GLN A 115 -22.40 15.71 -7.36
CA GLN A 115 -22.89 14.70 -8.30
C GLN A 115 -23.02 13.33 -7.66
N LEU A 116 -22.42 13.13 -6.47
CA LEU A 116 -22.42 11.84 -5.78
C LEU A 116 -23.77 11.57 -5.13
N ARG A 117 -24.46 10.54 -5.61
CA ARG A 117 -25.63 9.99 -4.91
C ARG A 117 -25.20 9.31 -3.60
N ALA A 118 -26.10 9.19 -2.63
CA ALA A 118 -25.82 8.57 -1.34
C ALA A 118 -25.21 7.15 -1.46
N SER A 119 -25.70 6.33 -2.40
CA SER A 119 -25.19 4.98 -2.64
C SER A 119 -23.74 5.00 -3.13
N LEU A 120 -23.40 5.90 -4.04
CA LEU A 120 -22.03 6.06 -4.55
C LEU A 120 -21.09 6.61 -3.48
N MET A 121 -21.59 7.50 -2.62
CA MET A 121 -20.82 8.01 -1.48
C MET A 121 -20.49 6.88 -0.49
N ILE A 122 -21.46 6.02 -0.15
CA ILE A 122 -21.23 4.85 0.71
C ILE A 122 -20.19 3.92 0.07
N LEU A 123 -20.30 3.64 -1.22
CA LEU A 123 -19.34 2.82 -1.96
C LEU A 123 -17.94 3.45 -1.90
N THR A 124 -17.81 4.74 -2.16
CA THR A 124 -16.56 5.50 -2.11
C THR A 124 -15.90 5.42 -0.72
N ILE A 125 -16.67 5.66 0.34
CA ILE A 125 -16.19 5.62 1.72
C ILE A 125 -15.74 4.20 2.08
N SER A 126 -16.58 3.20 1.83
CA SER A 126 -16.28 1.80 2.16
C SER A 126 -15.02 1.31 1.43
N THR A 127 -14.93 1.58 0.12
CA THR A 127 -13.77 1.24 -0.69
C THR A 127 -12.52 1.97 -0.20
N GLY A 128 -12.63 3.26 0.11
CA GLY A 128 -11.53 4.07 0.61
C GLY A 128 -10.96 3.53 1.93
N ILE A 129 -11.82 3.14 2.87
CA ILE A 129 -11.43 2.57 4.17
C ILE A 129 -10.70 1.24 3.96
N ILE A 130 -11.31 0.32 3.21
CA ILE A 130 -10.74 -1.02 3.01
C ILE A 130 -9.40 -0.90 2.27
N ASN A 131 -9.38 -0.22 1.12
CA ASN A 131 -8.19 -0.10 0.30
C ASN A 131 -7.03 0.56 1.05
N GLY A 132 -7.27 1.73 1.66
CA GLY A 132 -6.23 2.46 2.38
C GLY A 132 -5.65 1.66 3.55
N THR A 133 -6.50 0.90 4.27
CA THR A 133 -6.05 0.05 5.38
C THR A 133 -5.22 -1.15 4.89
N CYS A 134 -5.71 -1.88 3.89
CA CYS A 134 -5.01 -3.05 3.34
C CYS A 134 -3.67 -2.66 2.71
N GLU A 135 -3.65 -1.59 1.94
CA GLU A 135 -2.45 -1.14 1.24
C GLU A 135 -1.38 -0.60 2.20
N GLU A 136 -1.75 0.21 3.20
CA GLU A 136 -0.74 0.69 4.15
C GLU A 136 -0.17 -0.42 5.01
N LEU A 137 -0.98 -1.40 5.39
CA LEU A 137 -0.50 -2.56 6.12
C LEU A 137 0.53 -3.36 5.27
N PHE A 138 0.25 -3.52 3.98
CA PHE A 138 1.15 -4.23 3.06
C PHE A 138 2.39 -3.39 2.72
N TRP A 139 2.21 -2.22 2.11
CA TRP A 139 3.32 -1.45 1.55
C TRP A 139 4.24 -0.87 2.63
N ARG A 140 3.70 -0.30 3.70
CA ARG A 140 4.47 0.37 4.76
C ARG A 140 4.69 -0.52 5.96
N GLY A 141 3.70 -1.30 6.34
CA GLY A 141 3.84 -2.27 7.43
C GLY A 141 5.01 -3.22 7.19
N LEU A 142 5.11 -3.85 6.02
CA LEU A 142 6.20 -4.78 5.68
C LEU A 142 7.56 -4.09 5.69
N THR A 143 7.65 -2.86 5.20
CA THR A 143 8.92 -2.12 5.13
C THR A 143 9.43 -1.64 6.49
N LEU A 144 8.54 -1.35 7.44
CA LEU A 144 8.94 -0.97 8.80
C LEU A 144 9.65 -2.10 9.55
N LYS A 145 9.48 -3.33 9.14
CA LYS A 145 10.11 -4.52 9.72
C LYS A 145 11.27 -5.05 8.88
N THR A 146 11.80 -4.23 7.99
CA THR A 146 12.98 -4.61 7.22
C THR A 146 14.26 -4.42 8.04
N GLU A 147 15.18 -5.33 7.87
CA GLU A 147 16.53 -5.26 8.44
C GLU A 147 17.54 -4.56 7.50
N PHE A 148 17.08 -4.01 6.39
CA PHE A 148 17.94 -3.21 5.52
C PHE A 148 18.55 -2.03 6.27
N LYS A 149 19.87 -1.95 6.28
CA LYS A 149 20.61 -0.86 6.94
C LYS A 149 20.34 0.49 6.29
N ASN A 150 20.16 0.52 4.96
CA ASN A 150 19.90 1.74 4.22
C ASN A 150 18.40 2.00 4.06
N LYS A 151 17.88 2.89 4.87
CA LYS A 151 16.46 3.28 4.86
C LYS A 151 16.00 3.90 3.53
N TYR A 152 16.89 4.54 2.79
CA TYR A 152 16.55 5.14 1.49
C TYR A 152 16.22 4.05 0.46
N ILE A 153 16.91 2.92 0.47
CA ILE A 153 16.59 1.78 -0.40
C ILE A 153 15.15 1.33 -0.15
N VAL A 154 14.76 1.23 1.12
CA VAL A 154 13.40 0.82 1.51
C VAL A 154 12.36 1.84 1.03
N ILE A 155 12.62 3.14 1.24
CA ILE A 155 11.74 4.23 0.80
C ILE A 155 11.51 4.15 -0.71
N PHE A 156 12.58 4.07 -1.48
CA PHE A 156 12.47 4.04 -2.94
C PHE A 156 11.85 2.73 -3.46
N ALA A 157 12.27 1.57 -2.94
CA ALA A 157 11.74 0.28 -3.39
C ALA A 157 10.23 0.17 -3.13
N SER A 158 9.75 0.56 -1.95
CA SER A 158 8.33 0.56 -1.63
C SER A 158 7.56 1.57 -2.48
N SER A 159 8.12 2.76 -2.71
CA SER A 159 7.46 3.80 -3.50
C SER A 159 7.37 3.42 -4.97
N ILE A 160 8.43 2.83 -5.53
CA ILE A 160 8.44 2.28 -6.89
C ILE A 160 7.43 1.16 -7.01
N GLY A 161 7.43 0.21 -6.07
CA GLY A 161 6.47 -0.90 -6.08
C GLY A 161 5.03 -0.41 -6.00
N PHE A 162 4.75 0.59 -5.17
CA PHE A 162 3.44 1.21 -5.06
C PHE A 162 3.01 1.93 -6.36
N GLY A 163 3.91 2.65 -7.00
CA GLY A 163 3.67 3.25 -8.31
C GLY A 163 3.43 2.21 -9.41
N LEU A 164 4.27 1.16 -9.45
CA LEU A 164 4.15 0.06 -10.42
C LEU A 164 2.84 -0.72 -10.27
N TRP A 165 2.34 -0.92 -9.03
CA TRP A 165 1.03 -1.50 -8.81
C TRP A 165 -0.07 -0.72 -9.56
N HIS A 166 -0.02 0.61 -9.54
CA HIS A 166 -1.00 1.44 -10.22
C HIS A 166 -0.92 1.36 -11.75
N LEU A 167 0.19 0.85 -12.32
CA LEU A 167 0.26 0.51 -13.74
C LEU A 167 -0.74 -0.60 -14.11
N THR A 168 -1.02 -1.54 -13.21
CA THR A 168 -2.08 -2.53 -13.45
C THR A 168 -3.40 -1.85 -13.77
N LEU A 169 -3.78 -0.87 -12.96
CA LEU A 169 -5.01 -0.11 -13.16
C LEU A 169 -4.96 0.70 -14.47
N ALA A 170 -3.79 1.28 -14.77
CA ALA A 170 -3.57 2.05 -16.00
C ALA A 170 -3.70 1.23 -17.29
N THR A 171 -3.53 -0.10 -17.22
CA THR A 171 -3.71 -0.99 -18.39
C THR A 171 -5.16 -1.39 -18.65
N ILE A 172 -6.09 -1.06 -17.75
CA ILE A 172 -7.50 -1.43 -17.90
C ILE A 172 -8.17 -0.53 -18.94
N THR A 173 -8.43 -1.10 -20.11
CA THR A 173 -9.12 -0.39 -21.19
C THR A 173 -10.56 -0.06 -20.80
N GLY A 174 -10.94 1.20 -21.00
CA GLY A 174 -12.31 1.68 -20.73
C GLY A 174 -12.48 2.38 -19.38
N LEU A 175 -11.56 2.22 -18.42
CA LEU A 175 -11.57 3.01 -17.19
C LEU A 175 -11.02 4.42 -17.44
N ARG A 176 -11.71 5.40 -16.85
CA ARG A 176 -11.31 6.82 -16.89
C ARG A 176 -10.74 7.22 -15.53
N TYR A 177 -9.60 7.88 -15.57
CA TYR A 177 -8.93 8.41 -14.39
C TYR A 177 -8.79 9.92 -14.52
N GLN A 178 -9.13 10.64 -13.47
CA GLN A 178 -8.93 12.08 -13.42
C GLN A 178 -7.44 12.41 -13.55
N GLY A 179 -7.09 13.28 -14.50
CA GLY A 179 -5.70 13.59 -14.83
C GLY A 179 -4.97 12.51 -15.62
N GLY A 180 -5.66 11.42 -16.01
CA GLY A 180 -5.11 10.34 -16.83
C GLY A 180 -4.11 9.45 -16.12
N ILE A 181 -3.44 8.60 -16.89
CA ILE A 181 -2.48 7.59 -16.41
C ILE A 181 -1.30 8.25 -15.66
N GLY A 182 -0.83 9.39 -16.15
CA GLY A 182 0.29 10.11 -15.52
C GLY A 182 -0.02 10.55 -14.09
N ALA A 183 -1.23 11.08 -13.86
CA ALA A 183 -1.69 11.46 -12.52
C ALA A 183 -1.88 10.25 -11.61
N LEU A 184 -2.44 9.15 -12.13
CA LEU A 184 -2.64 7.91 -11.39
C LEU A 184 -1.30 7.32 -10.92
N VAL A 185 -0.38 7.05 -11.83
CA VAL A 185 0.89 6.37 -11.51
C VAL A 185 1.88 7.32 -10.83
N GLY A 186 2.04 8.54 -11.36
CA GLY A 186 2.92 9.56 -10.79
C GLY A 186 2.45 10.03 -9.41
N GLY A 187 1.15 10.21 -9.24
CA GLY A 187 0.54 10.53 -7.94
C GLY A 187 0.76 9.42 -6.92
N ALA A 188 0.54 8.17 -7.29
CA ALA A 188 0.81 7.02 -6.41
C ALA A 188 2.29 6.94 -6.02
N PHE A 189 3.21 7.12 -6.96
CA PHE A 189 4.64 7.13 -6.67
C PHE A 189 5.01 8.27 -5.70
N PHE A 190 4.51 9.48 -5.93
CA PHE A 190 4.76 10.64 -5.07
C PHE A 190 4.20 10.43 -3.65
N MET A 191 2.96 9.95 -3.53
CA MET A 191 2.36 9.57 -2.25
C MET A 191 3.15 8.45 -1.59
N GLY A 192 3.64 7.49 -2.39
CA GLY A 192 4.52 6.41 -1.95
C GLY A 192 5.75 6.93 -1.22
N ILE A 193 6.44 7.92 -1.78
CA ILE A 193 7.62 8.55 -1.15
C ILE A 193 7.25 9.24 0.16
N ILE A 194 6.21 10.09 0.16
CA ILE A 194 5.80 10.85 1.35
C ILE A 194 5.43 9.90 2.48
N TRP A 195 4.54 8.94 2.22
CA TRP A 195 4.03 8.03 3.25
C TRP A 195 5.09 7.06 3.74
N GLN A 196 5.96 6.56 2.85
CA GLN A 196 7.09 5.72 3.28
C GLN A 196 8.08 6.51 4.15
N PHE A 197 8.35 7.77 3.80
CA PHE A 197 9.19 8.64 4.60
C PHE A 197 8.58 8.85 5.99
N VAL A 198 7.29 9.20 6.08
CA VAL A 198 6.58 9.38 7.35
C VAL A 198 6.59 8.08 8.17
N ALA A 199 6.26 6.94 7.57
CA ALA A 199 6.32 5.64 8.24
C ALA A 199 7.70 5.37 8.85
N THR A 200 8.76 5.61 8.09
CA THR A 200 10.14 5.40 8.53
C THR A 200 10.54 6.35 9.68
N LYS A 201 10.06 7.60 9.66
CA LYS A 201 10.35 8.60 10.72
C LYS A 201 9.58 8.32 12.00
N THR A 202 8.33 7.87 11.88
CA THR A 202 7.45 7.65 13.02
C THR A 202 7.50 6.20 13.55
N ASN A 203 8.02 5.27 12.75
CA ASN A 203 7.93 3.82 12.96
C ASN A 203 6.48 3.35 13.23
N ASN A 204 5.52 3.97 12.51
CA ASN A 204 4.09 3.81 12.73
C ASN A 204 3.34 4.05 11.43
N ILE A 205 2.19 3.39 11.23
CA ILE A 205 1.37 3.56 10.03
C ILE A 205 0.02 4.26 10.27
N PHE A 206 -0.29 4.67 11.49
CA PHE A 206 -1.60 5.24 11.83
C PHE A 206 -1.97 6.46 10.97
N PHE A 207 -1.13 7.50 10.97
CA PHE A 207 -1.42 8.73 10.25
C PHE A 207 -1.43 8.55 8.73
N ILE A 208 -0.53 7.73 8.21
CA ILE A 208 -0.50 7.44 6.78
C ILE A 208 -1.69 6.61 6.34
N THR A 209 -2.17 5.66 7.16
CA THR A 209 -3.40 4.92 6.88
C THR A 209 -4.60 5.86 6.84
N LEU A 210 -4.71 6.77 7.82
CA LEU A 210 -5.79 7.76 7.83
C LEU A 210 -5.72 8.70 6.61
N ALA A 211 -4.52 9.19 6.28
CA ALA A 211 -4.30 10.03 5.11
C ALA A 211 -4.65 9.28 3.81
N HIS A 212 -4.24 8.01 3.69
CA HIS A 212 -4.54 7.20 2.52
C HIS A 212 -6.04 6.91 2.38
N ILE A 213 -6.74 6.61 3.47
CA ILE A 213 -8.20 6.47 3.47
C ILE A 213 -8.86 7.74 2.92
N LEU A 214 -8.46 8.91 3.39
CA LEU A 214 -9.02 10.18 2.92
C LEU A 214 -8.68 10.45 1.45
N VAL A 215 -7.44 10.22 1.02
CA VAL A 215 -7.05 10.32 -0.40
C VAL A 215 -7.92 9.42 -1.25
N ASN A 216 -8.12 8.17 -0.84
CA ASN A 216 -8.96 7.22 -1.57
C ASN A 216 -10.42 7.68 -1.62
N ILE A 217 -11.00 8.15 -0.52
CA ILE A 217 -12.36 8.69 -0.52
C ILE A 217 -12.48 9.84 -1.53
N PHE A 218 -11.52 10.73 -1.56
CA PHE A 218 -11.54 11.88 -2.46
C PHE A 218 -11.27 11.50 -3.92
N ALA A 219 -10.29 10.64 -4.20
CA ALA A 219 -9.96 10.21 -5.54
C ALA A 219 -11.01 9.25 -6.12
N PHE A 220 -11.54 8.32 -5.30
CA PHE A 220 -12.58 7.38 -5.74
C PHE A 220 -13.92 8.07 -6.01
N SER A 221 -14.19 9.23 -5.41
CA SER A 221 -15.38 10.02 -5.74
C SER A 221 -15.47 10.29 -7.25
N THR A 222 -14.39 10.74 -7.84
CA THR A 222 -14.31 10.99 -9.28
C THR A 222 -14.24 9.71 -10.10
N LEU A 223 -13.44 8.73 -9.64
CA LEU A 223 -13.32 7.44 -10.33
C LEU A 223 -14.68 6.76 -10.46
N ILE A 224 -15.44 6.71 -9.37
CA ILE A 224 -16.75 6.07 -9.34
C ILE A 224 -17.74 6.83 -10.22
N LEU A 225 -17.81 8.16 -10.14
CA LEU A 225 -18.68 8.96 -10.99
C LEU A 225 -18.40 8.81 -12.49
N GLN A 226 -17.16 8.63 -12.88
CA GLN A 226 -16.78 8.54 -14.29
C GLN A 226 -16.99 7.15 -14.90
N ASN A 227 -17.14 6.11 -14.06
CA ASN A 227 -17.14 4.73 -14.54
C ASN A 227 -18.37 3.90 -14.09
N TRP A 228 -19.17 4.35 -13.11
CA TRP A 228 -20.37 3.71 -12.58
C TRP A 228 -21.54 4.68 -12.43
#